data_b1bfbed84fbf3e4f4dcb6c3d073793ae
#
_entry.id   b1bfbed84fbf3e4f4dcb6c3d073793ae
#
_cell.length_a   1.000
_cell.length_b   1.000
_cell.length_c   1.000
_cell.angle_alpha   90.00
_cell.angle_beta   90.00
_cell.angle_gamma   90.00
#
_symmetry.space_group_name_H-M   'P 1'
#
loop_
_entity.id
_entity.type
_entity.pdbx_description
1 polymer ?
#
loop_
_entity_poly.entity_id
_entity_poly.type
_entity_poly.pdbx_seq_one_letter_code
_entity_poly.pdbx_strand_id
1 'polypeptide(L)'
;MSLSIEDATRFAQVFKNLVNGVSVAVLDKRQAVRLALTTMFAGGHLLLEDAPGTGKTALARAISAVIDGTHSRIQFTPDLLPSDITGVNMFNQKTGEWVFHAGPVFAEIVLADEINRASPKTQSALLEVMEEAQVTVDGVRRPAPQPFMVIATQN
;
A
#
# COMPACT_ATOMS: atom_id res chain seq x y z
N MET A 1 27.86 5.94 0.26
CA MET A 1 27.54 6.62 1.52
C MET A 1 27.57 5.57 2.62
N SER A 2 28.50 5.60 3.54
CA SER A 2 28.60 4.61 4.64
C SER A 2 27.69 5.10 5.79
N LEU A 3 26.78 4.25 6.25
CA LEU A 3 25.99 4.49 7.45
C LEU A 3 26.93 4.58 8.67
N SER A 4 26.74 5.60 9.49
CA SER A 4 27.45 5.68 10.78
C SER A 4 26.90 4.65 11.77
N ILE A 5 27.69 4.30 12.79
CA ILE A 5 27.23 3.41 13.88
C ILE A 5 26.04 4.05 14.61
N GLU A 6 26.04 5.36 14.76
CA GLU A 6 24.96 6.13 15.38
C GLU A 6 23.66 6.04 14.59
N ASP A 7 23.71 6.19 13.26
CA ASP A 7 22.56 6.03 12.38
C ASP A 7 21.97 4.62 12.42
N ALA A 8 22.84 3.62 12.42
CA ALA A 8 22.42 2.21 12.53
C ALA A 8 21.73 1.92 13.88
N THR A 9 22.27 2.45 14.98
CA THR A 9 21.69 2.30 16.32
C THR A 9 20.33 3.00 16.43
N ARG A 10 20.24 4.21 15.91
CA ARG A 10 19.00 4.98 15.86
C ARG A 10 17.93 4.25 15.04
N PHE A 11 18.28 3.76 13.84
CA PHE A 11 17.37 2.98 13.00
C PHE A 11 16.89 1.72 13.74
N ALA A 12 17.78 0.96 14.38
CA ALA A 12 17.41 -0.25 15.12
C ALA A 12 16.39 0.06 16.24
N GLN A 13 16.56 1.18 16.95
CA GLN A 13 15.62 1.59 17.99
C GLN A 13 14.26 1.99 17.41
N VAL A 14 14.24 2.79 16.34
CA VAL A 14 13.00 3.17 15.63
C VAL A 14 12.28 1.93 15.13
N PHE A 15 12.98 1.02 14.45
CA PHE A 15 12.40 -0.22 13.94
C PHE A 15 11.78 -1.07 15.05
N LYS A 16 12.48 -1.22 16.20
CA LYS A 16 11.96 -1.92 17.37
C LYS A 16 10.68 -1.30 17.90
N ASN A 17 10.62 0.03 17.96
CA ASN A 17 9.43 0.76 18.43
C ASN A 17 8.24 0.54 17.47
N LEU A 18 8.47 0.60 16.15
CA LEU A 18 7.44 0.33 15.14
C LEU A 18 6.91 -1.10 15.24
N VAL A 19 7.82 -2.09 15.36
CA VAL A 19 7.41 -3.50 15.56
C VAL A 19 6.54 -3.65 16.81
N ASN A 20 6.90 -3.01 17.90
CA ASN A 20 6.11 -3.05 19.14
C ASN A 20 4.74 -2.39 18.94
N GLY A 21 4.68 -1.22 18.30
CA GLY A 21 3.43 -0.50 18.02
C GLY A 21 2.46 -1.32 17.16
N VAL A 22 2.94 -1.91 16.06
CA VAL A 22 2.10 -2.77 15.20
C VAL A 22 1.67 -4.03 15.94
N SER A 23 2.55 -4.62 16.76
CA SER A 23 2.26 -5.87 17.49
C SER A 23 1.17 -5.73 18.55
N VAL A 24 0.83 -4.51 18.96
CA VAL A 24 -0.33 -4.26 19.85
C VAL A 24 -1.64 -4.62 19.17
N ALA A 25 -1.76 -4.36 17.86
CA ALA A 25 -2.97 -4.62 17.08
C ALA A 25 -2.95 -5.98 16.38
N VAL A 26 -1.77 -6.57 16.18
CA VAL A 26 -1.59 -7.84 15.47
C VAL A 26 -0.93 -8.84 16.43
N LEU A 27 -1.77 -9.50 17.22
CA LEU A 27 -1.32 -10.42 18.26
C LEU A 27 -0.73 -11.71 17.64
N ASP A 28 0.28 -12.26 18.35
CA ASP A 28 0.95 -13.55 18.04
C ASP A 28 1.59 -13.68 16.65
N LYS A 29 1.76 -12.57 15.92
CA LYS A 29 2.36 -12.56 14.57
C LYS A 29 3.60 -11.65 14.48
N ARG A 30 4.37 -11.53 15.55
CA ARG A 30 5.53 -10.62 15.63
C ARG A 30 6.51 -10.79 14.47
N GLN A 31 6.75 -12.03 14.03
CA GLN A 31 7.63 -12.30 12.88
C GLN A 31 7.07 -11.74 11.58
N ALA A 32 5.77 -11.92 11.32
CA ALA A 32 5.12 -11.35 10.14
C ALA A 32 5.16 -9.82 10.17
N VAL A 33 4.95 -9.19 11.33
CA VAL A 33 5.07 -7.74 11.53
C VAL A 33 6.50 -7.27 11.20
N ARG A 34 7.53 -7.96 11.68
CA ARG A 34 8.93 -7.63 11.38
C ARG A 34 9.22 -7.71 9.89
N LEU A 35 8.78 -8.79 9.22
CA LEU A 35 8.96 -8.95 7.77
C LEU A 35 8.23 -7.85 7.00
N ALA A 36 6.99 -7.53 7.36
CA ALA A 36 6.22 -6.46 6.72
C ALA A 36 6.92 -5.10 6.83
N LEU A 37 7.38 -4.72 8.01
CA LEU A 37 8.12 -3.47 8.21
C LEU A 37 9.48 -3.48 7.49
N THR A 38 10.20 -4.61 7.50
CA THR A 38 11.45 -4.75 6.73
C THR A 38 11.20 -4.53 5.25
N THR A 39 10.13 -5.13 4.69
CA THR A 39 9.73 -4.96 3.30
C THR A 39 9.43 -3.49 2.98
N MET A 40 8.69 -2.81 3.86
CA MET A 40 8.36 -1.38 3.72
C MET A 40 9.62 -0.51 3.67
N PHE A 41 10.56 -0.71 4.60
CA PHE A 41 11.82 0.05 4.63
C PHE A 41 12.76 -0.27 3.46
N ALA A 42 12.63 -1.46 2.87
CA ALA A 42 13.34 -1.83 1.65
C ALA A 42 12.69 -1.26 0.37
N GLY A 43 11.59 -0.53 0.48
CA GLY A 43 10.83 -0.02 -0.67
C GLY A 43 10.09 -1.12 -1.45
N GLY A 44 9.83 -2.26 -0.81
CA GLY A 44 9.17 -3.41 -1.42
C GLY A 44 7.67 -3.50 -1.09
N HIS A 45 7.03 -4.53 -1.63
CA HIS A 45 5.62 -4.85 -1.44
C HIS A 45 5.48 -6.26 -0.86
N LEU A 46 4.35 -6.57 -0.26
CA LEU A 46 4.11 -7.82 0.46
C LEU A 46 2.96 -8.60 -0.18
N LEU A 47 3.18 -9.89 -0.44
CA LEU A 47 2.12 -10.83 -0.77
C LEU A 47 1.85 -11.73 0.43
N LEU A 48 0.60 -11.78 0.88
CA LEU A 48 0.13 -12.65 1.95
C LEU A 48 -0.75 -13.76 1.38
N GLU A 49 -0.25 -14.97 1.47
CA GLU A 49 -1.01 -16.20 1.18
C GLU A 49 -1.44 -16.80 2.51
N ASP A 50 -2.70 -16.62 2.87
CA ASP A 50 -3.24 -17.12 4.14
C ASP A 50 -4.76 -17.21 4.11
N ALA A 51 -5.32 -18.03 5.00
CA ALA A 51 -6.76 -18.21 5.15
C ALA A 51 -7.50 -16.89 5.44
N PRO A 52 -8.80 -16.81 5.14
CA PRO A 52 -9.63 -15.66 5.53
C PRO A 52 -9.63 -15.46 7.06
N GLY A 53 -9.71 -14.20 7.51
CA GLY A 53 -9.84 -13.88 8.93
C GLY A 53 -8.52 -13.83 9.73
N THR A 54 -7.36 -13.89 9.07
CA THR A 54 -6.03 -13.95 9.72
C THR A 54 -5.46 -12.59 10.14
N GLY A 55 -6.24 -11.50 10.08
CA GLY A 55 -5.82 -10.18 10.55
C GLY A 55 -5.06 -9.32 9.51
N LYS A 56 -5.18 -9.63 8.21
CA LYS A 56 -4.54 -8.87 7.12
C LYS A 56 -4.90 -7.38 7.13
N THR A 57 -6.18 -7.06 7.31
CA THR A 57 -6.66 -5.67 7.43
C THR A 57 -6.13 -4.99 8.69
N ALA A 58 -6.04 -5.72 9.80
CA ALA A 58 -5.46 -5.18 11.03
C ALA A 58 -3.98 -4.84 10.86
N LEU A 59 -3.23 -5.67 10.13
CA LEU A 59 -1.82 -5.41 9.82
C LEU A 59 -1.66 -4.13 9.00
N ALA A 60 -2.41 -3.95 7.91
CA ALA A 60 -2.33 -2.76 7.07
C ALA A 60 -2.67 -1.48 7.86
N ARG A 61 -3.75 -1.51 8.66
CA ARG A 61 -4.16 -0.42 9.54
C ARG A 61 -3.11 -0.09 10.59
N ALA A 62 -2.54 -1.11 11.23
CA ALA A 62 -1.56 -0.91 12.28
C ALA A 62 -0.25 -0.32 11.73
N ILE A 63 0.20 -0.74 10.54
CA ILE A 63 1.37 -0.17 9.88
C ILE A 63 1.11 1.30 9.56
N SER A 64 0.00 1.64 8.91
CA SER A 64 -0.32 3.04 8.58
C SER A 64 -0.41 3.92 9.82
N ALA A 65 -0.99 3.42 10.91
CA ALA A 65 -1.11 4.16 12.16
C ALA A 65 0.24 4.48 12.82
N VAL A 66 1.19 3.53 12.80
CA VAL A 66 2.50 3.76 13.44
C VAL A 66 3.44 4.66 12.63
N ILE A 67 3.18 4.83 11.33
CA ILE A 67 3.92 5.77 10.46
C ILE A 67 3.19 7.11 10.28
N ASP A 68 2.05 7.29 10.95
CA ASP A 68 1.16 8.46 10.78
C ASP A 68 0.73 8.66 9.31
N GLY A 69 0.54 7.56 8.60
CA GLY A 69 0.19 7.53 7.18
C GLY A 69 -1.26 7.16 6.93
N THR A 70 -1.67 7.28 5.68
CA THR A 70 -2.98 6.86 5.20
C THR A 70 -3.00 5.40 4.79
N HIS A 71 -4.17 4.77 4.83
CA HIS A 71 -4.37 3.44 4.27
C HIS A 71 -5.65 3.39 3.44
N SER A 72 -5.63 2.52 2.44
CA SER A 72 -6.79 2.18 1.64
C SER A 72 -6.96 0.66 1.52
N ARG A 73 -8.15 0.24 1.14
CA ARG A 73 -8.44 -1.16 0.84
C ARG A 73 -9.11 -1.26 -0.52
N ILE A 74 -8.59 -2.15 -1.35
CA ILE A 74 -9.15 -2.50 -2.66
C ILE A 74 -9.56 -3.96 -2.59
N GLN A 75 -10.84 -4.26 -2.75
CA GLN A 75 -11.34 -5.62 -2.93
C GLN A 75 -11.31 -5.94 -4.42
N PHE A 76 -10.47 -6.87 -4.82
CA PHE A 76 -10.38 -7.28 -6.22
C PHE A 76 -11.52 -8.20 -6.60
N THR A 77 -12.22 -7.85 -7.68
CA THR A 77 -13.35 -8.58 -8.25
C THR A 77 -13.20 -8.65 -9.77
N PRO A 78 -13.87 -9.58 -10.47
CA PRO A 78 -13.74 -9.70 -11.93
C PRO A 78 -14.16 -8.46 -12.72
N ASP A 79 -15.03 -7.64 -12.16
CA ASP A 79 -15.58 -6.42 -12.76
C ASP A 79 -14.77 -5.15 -12.42
N LEU A 80 -13.80 -5.23 -11.49
CA LEU A 80 -12.97 -4.10 -11.10
C LEU A 80 -12.14 -3.60 -12.31
N LEU A 81 -12.23 -2.30 -12.57
CA LEU A 81 -11.49 -1.66 -13.65
C LEU A 81 -10.17 -1.05 -13.16
N PRO A 82 -9.16 -0.89 -14.04
CA PRO A 82 -7.93 -0.16 -13.71
C PRO A 82 -8.16 1.24 -13.14
N SER A 83 -9.14 1.96 -13.68
CA SER A 83 -9.52 3.31 -13.25
C SER A 83 -10.07 3.35 -11.82
N ASP A 84 -10.68 2.26 -11.34
CA ASP A 84 -11.16 2.17 -9.96
C ASP A 84 -9.98 2.12 -8.96
N ILE A 85 -8.81 1.71 -9.44
CA ILE A 85 -7.56 1.65 -8.67
C ILE A 85 -6.80 2.97 -8.77
N THR A 86 -6.60 3.48 -9.99
CA THR A 86 -5.73 4.62 -10.28
C THR A 86 -6.43 5.98 -10.16
N GLY A 87 -7.74 6.00 -10.24
CA GLY A 87 -8.52 7.23 -10.32
C GLY A 87 -8.81 7.67 -11.73
N VAL A 88 -9.64 8.69 -11.87
CA VAL A 88 -10.16 9.19 -13.13
C VAL A 88 -10.24 10.72 -13.15
N ASN A 89 -10.15 11.33 -14.34
CA ASN A 89 -10.56 12.70 -14.54
C ASN A 89 -12.08 12.75 -14.78
N MET A 90 -12.77 13.61 -14.05
CA MET A 90 -14.19 13.86 -14.20
C MET A 90 -14.44 15.31 -14.57
N PHE A 91 -15.33 15.55 -15.53
CA PHE A 91 -15.71 16.90 -15.91
C PHE A 91 -16.71 17.49 -14.90
N ASN A 92 -16.35 18.58 -14.28
CA ASN A 92 -17.23 19.31 -13.37
C ASN A 92 -18.08 20.31 -14.17
N GLN A 93 -19.35 19.99 -14.35
CA GLN A 93 -20.28 20.83 -15.11
C GLN A 93 -20.50 22.21 -14.50
N LYS A 94 -20.29 22.39 -13.18
CA LYS A 94 -20.49 23.68 -12.51
C LYS A 94 -19.33 24.64 -12.73
N THR A 95 -18.10 24.11 -12.77
CA THR A 95 -16.89 24.93 -12.97
C THR A 95 -16.39 24.93 -14.39
N GLY A 96 -16.85 24.00 -15.23
CA GLY A 96 -16.36 23.79 -16.60
C GLY A 96 -14.96 23.20 -16.67
N GLU A 97 -14.46 22.58 -15.60
CA GLU A 97 -13.10 22.09 -15.48
C GLU A 97 -13.04 20.56 -15.34
N TRP A 98 -11.95 19.97 -15.81
CA TRP A 98 -11.62 18.57 -15.51
C TRP A 98 -10.95 18.47 -14.15
N VAL A 99 -11.50 17.65 -13.27
CA VAL A 99 -10.98 17.43 -11.91
C VAL A 99 -10.56 15.97 -11.77
N PHE A 100 -9.31 15.75 -11.32
CA PHE A 100 -8.83 14.42 -11.03
C PHE A 100 -9.37 13.92 -9.69
N HIS A 101 -10.03 12.77 -9.72
CA HIS A 101 -10.46 12.02 -8.55
C HIS A 101 -9.47 10.89 -8.32
N ALA A 102 -8.64 11.03 -7.29
CA ALA A 102 -7.61 10.06 -6.94
C ALA A 102 -8.23 8.72 -6.57
N GLY A 103 -7.68 7.65 -7.11
CA GLY A 103 -8.03 6.28 -6.72
C GLY A 103 -7.36 5.84 -5.41
N PRO A 104 -7.73 4.67 -4.91
CA PRO A 104 -7.22 4.14 -3.64
C PRO A 104 -5.70 3.86 -3.62
N VAL A 105 -5.02 3.82 -4.76
CA VAL A 105 -3.54 3.68 -4.79
C VAL A 105 -2.81 4.91 -4.24
N PHE A 106 -3.49 6.04 -4.05
CA PHE A 106 -2.88 7.23 -3.47
C PHE A 106 -2.90 7.25 -1.93
N ALA A 107 -2.74 6.09 -1.33
CA ALA A 107 -2.47 5.94 0.11
C ALA A 107 -1.07 5.33 0.31
N GLU A 108 -0.43 5.62 1.45
CA GLU A 108 0.89 5.06 1.77
C GLU A 108 0.84 3.54 1.92
N ILE A 109 -0.23 3.01 2.53
CA ILE A 109 -0.45 1.57 2.70
C ILE A 109 -1.72 1.15 1.97
N VAL A 110 -1.58 0.33 0.95
CA VAL A 110 -2.70 -0.19 0.14
C VAL A 110 -2.88 -1.68 0.40
N LEU A 111 -4.01 -2.06 0.96
CA LEU A 111 -4.40 -3.47 1.07
C LEU A 111 -5.16 -3.89 -0.20
N ALA A 112 -4.53 -4.74 -1.01
CA ALA A 112 -5.10 -5.30 -2.24
C ALA A 112 -5.62 -6.72 -1.95
N ASP A 113 -6.91 -6.83 -1.61
CA ASP A 113 -7.52 -8.11 -1.20
C ASP A 113 -7.95 -8.94 -2.41
N GLU A 114 -7.57 -10.22 -2.39
CA GLU A 114 -7.91 -11.22 -3.40
C GLU A 114 -7.50 -10.82 -4.83
N ILE A 115 -6.24 -10.38 -4.98
CA ILE A 115 -5.71 -9.81 -6.24
C ILE A 115 -5.90 -10.74 -7.44
N ASN A 116 -5.86 -12.06 -7.22
CA ASN A 116 -6.04 -13.08 -8.24
C ASN A 116 -7.47 -13.17 -8.83
N ARG A 117 -8.45 -12.47 -8.26
CA ARG A 117 -9.84 -12.46 -8.77
C ARG A 117 -10.08 -11.46 -9.89
N ALA A 118 -9.28 -10.42 -9.98
CA ALA A 118 -9.45 -9.40 -11.01
C ALA A 118 -8.90 -9.82 -12.37
N SER A 119 -9.31 -9.10 -13.41
CA SER A 119 -8.79 -9.29 -14.75
C SER A 119 -7.27 -9.04 -14.81
N PRO A 120 -6.53 -9.69 -15.72
CA PRO A 120 -5.09 -9.42 -15.91
C PRO A 120 -4.78 -7.95 -16.15
N LYS A 121 -5.67 -7.22 -16.84
CA LYS A 121 -5.52 -5.79 -17.10
C LYS A 121 -5.54 -4.96 -15.82
N THR A 122 -6.44 -5.29 -14.91
CA THR A 122 -6.56 -4.62 -13.61
C THR A 122 -5.39 -4.95 -12.68
N GLN A 123 -4.94 -6.21 -12.68
CA GLN A 123 -3.73 -6.60 -11.96
C GLN A 123 -2.49 -5.86 -12.48
N SER A 124 -2.33 -5.76 -13.81
CA SER A 124 -1.21 -5.04 -14.43
C SER A 124 -1.18 -3.57 -14.06
N ALA A 125 -2.34 -2.92 -13.92
CA ALA A 125 -2.39 -1.52 -13.49
C ALA A 125 -1.86 -1.32 -12.07
N LEU A 126 -2.13 -2.24 -11.14
CA LEU A 126 -1.55 -2.17 -9.80
C LEU A 126 -0.05 -2.46 -9.82
N LEU A 127 0.40 -3.46 -10.58
CA LEU A 127 1.82 -3.81 -10.70
C LEU A 127 2.64 -2.66 -11.29
N GLU A 128 2.11 -1.92 -12.26
CA GLU A 128 2.74 -0.73 -12.82
C GLU A 128 2.96 0.35 -11.73
N VAL A 129 1.94 0.61 -10.90
CA VAL A 129 2.09 1.57 -9.79
C VAL A 129 3.11 1.09 -8.76
N MET A 130 3.15 -0.21 -8.49
CA MET A 130 4.13 -0.80 -7.55
C MET A 130 5.56 -0.65 -8.06
N GLU A 131 5.78 -0.80 -9.36
CA GLU A 131 7.12 -0.72 -9.98
C GLU A 131 7.57 0.73 -10.15
N GLU A 132 6.69 1.59 -10.68
CA GLU A 132 7.05 2.97 -11.05
C GLU A 132 6.83 3.99 -9.93
N ALA A 133 6.14 3.63 -8.84
CA ALA A 133 5.72 4.52 -7.76
C ALA A 133 4.99 5.78 -8.26
N GLN A 134 4.25 5.65 -9.36
CA GLN A 134 3.46 6.71 -9.98
C GLN A 134 2.31 6.14 -10.81
N VAL A 135 1.34 6.99 -11.10
CA VAL A 135 0.21 6.70 -11.99
C VAL A 135 0.21 7.70 -13.14
N THR A 136 -0.06 7.25 -14.36
CA THR A 136 -0.28 8.13 -15.50
C THR A 136 -1.75 8.09 -15.91
N VAL A 137 -2.46 9.20 -15.76
CA VAL A 137 -3.86 9.34 -16.19
C VAL A 137 -3.96 10.49 -17.17
N ASP A 138 -4.50 10.23 -18.37
CA ASP A 138 -4.63 11.20 -19.46
C ASP A 138 -3.33 11.96 -19.76
N GLY A 139 -2.20 11.25 -19.77
CA GLY A 139 -0.88 11.79 -20.05
C GLY A 139 -0.25 12.59 -18.90
N VAL A 140 -0.92 12.73 -17.77
CA VAL A 140 -0.40 13.42 -16.58
C VAL A 140 0.13 12.39 -15.57
N ARG A 141 1.44 12.52 -15.23
CA ARG A 141 2.08 11.71 -14.20
C ARG A 141 1.75 12.21 -12.80
N ARG A 142 1.35 11.31 -11.94
CA ARG A 142 1.00 11.58 -10.53
C ARG A 142 1.78 10.60 -9.65
N PRO A 143 2.73 11.08 -8.84
CA PRO A 143 3.51 10.20 -7.97
C PRO A 143 2.62 9.57 -6.88
N ALA A 144 2.90 8.32 -6.55
CA ALA A 144 2.36 7.69 -5.36
C ALA A 144 2.96 8.36 -4.10
N PRO A 145 2.26 8.36 -2.97
CA PRO A 145 2.81 8.88 -1.72
C PRO A 145 4.05 8.08 -1.28
N GLN A 146 4.86 8.67 -0.39
CA GLN A 146 6.03 8.00 0.17
C GLN A 146 5.97 8.04 1.71
N PRO A 147 6.18 6.89 2.38
CA PRO A 147 6.46 5.56 1.79
C PRO A 147 5.24 5.00 1.05
N PHE A 148 5.45 4.12 0.07
CA PHE A 148 4.38 3.43 -0.65
C PHE A 148 4.54 1.93 -0.54
N MET A 149 3.57 1.24 0.03
CA MET A 149 3.58 -0.21 0.17
C MET A 149 2.22 -0.82 -0.16
N VAL A 150 2.22 -1.79 -1.04
CA VAL A 150 1.06 -2.66 -1.29
C VAL A 150 1.19 -3.94 -0.47
N ILE A 151 0.13 -4.27 0.26
CA ILE A 151 -0.05 -5.56 0.92
C ILE A 151 -1.12 -6.30 0.11
N ALA A 152 -0.68 -7.16 -0.78
CA ALA A 152 -1.59 -7.97 -1.59
C ALA A 152 -1.94 -9.27 -0.87
N THR A 153 -3.17 -9.76 -1.07
CA THR A 153 -3.61 -11.05 -0.57
C THR A 153 -4.14 -11.92 -1.71
N GLN A 154 -3.93 -13.21 -1.59
CA GLN A 154 -4.61 -14.22 -2.41
C GLN A 154 -5.02 -15.41 -1.54
N ASN A 155 -6.08 -16.03 -1.94
CA ASN A 155 -6.60 -17.24 -1.30
C ASN A 155 -6.25 -18.47 -2.13
#